data_3a65c649f169019be640cb1edda8f321
#
_entry.id   3a65c649f169019be640cb1edda8f321
#
_cell.length_a   1.000
_cell.length_b   1.000
_cell.length_c   1.000
_cell.angle_alpha   90.00
_cell.angle_beta   90.00
_cell.angle_gamma   90.00
#
_symmetry.space_group_name_H-M   'P 1'
#
loop_
_entity.id
_entity.type
_entity.pdbx_description
1 polymer ?
#
loop_
_entity_poly.entity_id
_entity_poly.type
_entity_poly.pdbx_seq_one_letter_code
_entity_poly.pdbx_strand_id
1 'polypeptide(L)'
;MEGFVVRYVKKSPLRAEAFCEHFGVCGGCKWQNLPYEEQLRFKTGQVRDQLARIGKIALPEIAPCLGSARTQFYRNKLEFTFADRRWLTREEVEGGADIGAAPALGFHIPGMFDKVLDIRKCWLQPDPSNDIRMETKRFCVENGYTFHNAREHTGLMRNMIVRTASTGEVMVTVVFGADDRERIAALLDHLAAAFPQITSLCYVVNTKLNDSVGDLDPVCYKGKDHICLLYTSPS
;
A
#
# COMPACT_ATOMS: atom_id res chain seq x y z
N MET A 1 25.15 -15.43 7.97
CA MET A 1 25.21 -16.03 6.61
C MET A 1 23.91 -15.64 5.94
N GLU A 2 23.98 -14.91 4.85
CA GLU A 2 22.81 -14.50 4.04
C GLU A 2 22.78 -15.34 2.77
N GLY A 3 21.60 -15.65 2.26
CA GLY A 3 21.41 -16.42 1.05
C GLY A 3 20.03 -16.19 0.44
N PHE A 4 19.89 -16.49 -0.83
CA PHE A 4 18.62 -16.44 -1.54
C PHE A 4 18.29 -17.77 -2.21
N VAL A 5 17.00 -18.05 -2.37
CA VAL A 5 16.53 -19.26 -2.99
C VAL A 5 16.67 -19.15 -4.50
N VAL A 6 17.52 -19.96 -5.10
CA VAL A 6 17.71 -20.03 -6.56
C VAL A 6 16.66 -20.92 -7.21
N ARG A 7 16.30 -22.05 -6.56
CA ARG A 7 15.37 -23.04 -7.09
C ARG A 7 14.70 -23.81 -5.97
N TYR A 8 13.40 -24.02 -6.05
CA TYR A 8 12.69 -24.97 -5.20
C TYR A 8 12.82 -26.39 -5.79
N VAL A 9 13.47 -27.27 -5.07
CA VAL A 9 13.54 -28.69 -5.44
C VAL A 9 12.23 -29.40 -5.13
N LYS A 10 11.65 -29.08 -3.95
CA LYS A 10 10.35 -29.56 -3.52
C LYS A 10 9.62 -28.44 -2.76
N LYS A 11 8.42 -28.13 -3.19
CA LYS A 11 7.56 -27.17 -2.47
C LYS A 11 6.95 -27.83 -1.25
N SER A 12 6.76 -27.04 -0.17
CA SER A 12 6.04 -27.51 1.02
C SER A 12 4.60 -27.90 0.67
N PRO A 13 4.06 -28.99 1.23
CA PRO A 13 2.65 -29.37 1.09
C PRO A 13 1.70 -28.35 1.74
N LEU A 14 2.20 -27.51 2.65
CA LEU A 14 1.44 -26.42 3.28
C LEU A 14 1.28 -25.20 2.38
N ARG A 15 1.92 -25.16 1.22
CA ARG A 15 1.82 -24.02 0.33
C ARG A 15 0.41 -23.92 -0.28
N ALA A 16 -0.23 -22.77 -0.09
CA ALA A 16 -1.49 -22.40 -0.71
C ALA A 16 -1.30 -21.47 -1.91
N GLU A 17 -2.28 -21.37 -2.75
CA GLU A 17 -2.36 -20.36 -3.79
C GLU A 17 -2.68 -18.99 -3.18
N ALA A 18 -1.97 -17.96 -3.60
CA ALA A 18 -2.22 -16.60 -3.14
C ALA A 18 -3.45 -16.03 -3.85
N PHE A 19 -4.34 -15.39 -3.10
CA PHE A 19 -5.56 -14.77 -3.67
C PHE A 19 -5.28 -13.47 -4.42
N CYS A 20 -4.13 -12.84 -4.20
CA CYS A 20 -3.76 -11.60 -4.85
C CYS A 20 -2.87 -11.88 -6.07
N GLU A 21 -3.28 -11.41 -7.24
CA GLU A 21 -2.52 -11.54 -8.48
C GLU A 21 -1.12 -10.88 -8.45
N HIS A 22 -0.93 -9.91 -7.57
CA HIS A 22 0.33 -9.19 -7.41
C HIS A 22 1.26 -9.81 -6.36
N PHE A 23 0.85 -10.93 -5.75
CA PHE A 23 1.66 -11.59 -4.73
C PHE A 23 2.97 -12.13 -5.31
N GLY A 24 4.06 -11.89 -4.60
CA GLY A 24 5.41 -12.29 -5.03
C GLY A 24 6.16 -11.22 -5.83
N VAL A 25 5.46 -10.21 -6.37
CA VAL A 25 6.04 -9.03 -7.02
C VAL A 25 5.84 -7.79 -6.17
N CYS A 26 4.61 -7.54 -5.70
CA CYS A 26 4.28 -6.46 -4.80
C CYS A 26 4.98 -6.60 -3.44
N GLY A 27 5.55 -5.50 -2.93
CA GLY A 27 6.21 -5.44 -1.61
C GLY A 27 5.27 -5.51 -0.42
N GLY A 28 3.95 -5.44 -0.62
CA GLY A 28 2.98 -5.27 0.45
C GLY A 28 2.68 -6.52 1.29
N CYS A 29 2.78 -7.73 0.70
CA CYS A 29 2.42 -8.98 1.36
C CYS A 29 3.51 -10.05 1.18
N LYS A 30 3.75 -10.85 2.25
CA LYS A 30 4.79 -11.88 2.24
C LYS A 30 4.29 -13.30 2.45
N TRP A 31 3.08 -13.50 3.00
CA TRP A 31 2.63 -14.80 3.53
C TRP A 31 1.31 -15.30 2.94
N GLN A 32 0.82 -14.74 1.84
CA GLN A 32 -0.43 -15.20 1.23
C GLN A 32 -0.38 -16.64 0.69
N ASN A 33 0.83 -17.14 0.45
CA ASN A 33 1.05 -18.52 0.01
C ASN A 33 1.13 -19.53 1.15
N LEU A 34 0.69 -19.14 2.36
CA LEU A 34 0.59 -20.01 3.55
C LEU A 34 -0.82 -19.86 4.14
N PRO A 35 -1.57 -20.96 4.40
CA PRO A 35 -2.87 -20.91 5.04
C PRO A 35 -2.83 -20.16 6.36
N TYR A 36 -3.89 -19.46 6.71
CA TYR A 36 -3.89 -18.55 7.87
C TYR A 36 -3.69 -19.30 9.19
N GLU A 37 -4.27 -20.48 9.34
CA GLU A 37 -4.08 -21.35 10.50
C GLU A 37 -2.61 -21.72 10.69
N GLU A 38 -1.90 -22.00 9.59
CA GLU A 38 -0.47 -22.27 9.63
C GLU A 38 0.35 -21.03 10.00
N GLN A 39 -0.08 -19.85 9.55
CA GLN A 39 0.55 -18.59 9.98
C GLN A 39 0.42 -18.40 11.50
N LEU A 40 -0.74 -18.68 12.09
CA LEU A 40 -0.96 -18.62 13.53
C LEU A 40 -0.11 -19.65 14.27
N ARG A 41 -0.06 -20.89 13.76
CA ARG A 41 0.78 -21.96 14.33
C ARG A 41 2.25 -21.58 14.35
N PHE A 42 2.77 -21.03 13.24
CA PHE A 42 4.17 -20.57 13.17
C PHE A 42 4.44 -19.40 14.11
N LYS A 43 3.52 -18.44 14.23
CA LYS A 43 3.66 -17.31 15.17
C LYS A 43 3.74 -17.79 16.61
N THR A 44 2.86 -18.72 17.02
CA THR A 44 2.90 -19.33 18.36
C THR A 44 4.23 -20.04 18.60
N GLY A 45 4.68 -20.84 17.62
CA GLY A 45 5.96 -21.54 17.68
C GLY A 45 7.15 -20.58 17.80
N GLN A 46 7.15 -19.49 17.05
CA GLN A 46 8.21 -18.49 17.10
C GLN A 46 8.32 -17.81 18.47
N VAL A 47 7.19 -17.43 19.06
CA VAL A 47 7.17 -16.85 20.42
C VAL A 47 7.73 -17.84 21.43
N ARG A 48 7.24 -19.09 21.43
CA ARG A 48 7.74 -20.14 22.31
C ARG A 48 9.24 -20.36 22.16
N ASP A 49 9.73 -20.50 20.92
CA ASP A 49 11.14 -20.76 20.66
C ASP A 49 12.03 -19.59 21.08
N GLN A 50 11.60 -18.34 20.87
CA GLN A 50 12.35 -17.16 21.30
C GLN A 50 12.44 -17.07 22.82
N LEU A 51 11.35 -17.27 23.53
CA LEU A 51 11.34 -17.21 25.00
C LEU A 51 12.13 -18.38 25.61
N ALA A 52 11.95 -19.60 25.10
CA ALA A 52 12.63 -20.77 25.64
C ALA A 52 14.13 -20.81 25.31
N ARG A 53 14.49 -20.57 24.03
CA ARG A 53 15.88 -20.76 23.57
C ARG A 53 16.74 -19.51 23.73
N ILE A 54 16.21 -18.33 23.45
CA ILE A 54 16.95 -17.06 23.55
C ILE A 54 16.77 -16.49 24.94
N GLY A 55 15.54 -16.38 25.42
CA GLY A 55 15.22 -15.85 26.73
C GLY A 55 15.60 -16.78 27.88
N LYS A 56 15.78 -18.09 27.60
CA LYS A 56 16.07 -19.15 28.60
C LYS A 56 15.09 -19.15 29.77
N ILE A 57 13.83 -18.83 29.48
CA ILE A 57 12.75 -18.73 30.46
C ILE A 57 12.04 -20.11 30.54
N ALA A 58 11.81 -20.60 31.73
CA ALA A 58 10.90 -21.74 31.94
C ALA A 58 9.47 -21.29 31.67
N LEU A 59 8.87 -21.81 30.58
CA LEU A 59 7.57 -21.36 30.10
C LEU A 59 6.45 -22.24 30.66
N PRO A 60 5.33 -21.62 31.05
CA PRO A 60 4.06 -22.34 31.14
C PRO A 60 3.59 -22.76 29.75
N GLU A 61 2.50 -23.47 29.66
CA GLU A 61 1.85 -23.73 28.39
C GLU A 61 1.46 -22.40 27.71
N ILE A 62 1.92 -22.22 26.49
CA ILE A 62 1.58 -21.02 25.68
C ILE A 62 0.33 -21.34 24.88
N ALA A 63 -0.73 -20.57 25.11
CA ALA A 63 -1.94 -20.65 24.33
C ALA A 63 -1.70 -20.37 22.84
N PRO A 64 -2.47 -20.97 21.92
CA PRO A 64 -2.41 -20.67 20.51
C PRO A 64 -2.62 -19.17 20.23
N CYS A 65 -1.92 -18.64 19.23
CA CYS A 65 -2.09 -17.26 18.81
C CYS A 65 -3.56 -17.00 18.42
N LEU A 66 -4.17 -15.98 19.02
CA LEU A 66 -5.52 -15.57 18.68
C LEU A 66 -5.57 -15.06 17.23
N GLY A 67 -6.45 -15.67 16.42
CA GLY A 67 -6.63 -15.29 15.04
C GLY A 67 -7.53 -14.07 14.87
N SER A 68 -7.29 -13.31 13.77
CA SER A 68 -8.19 -12.26 13.35
C SER A 68 -9.42 -12.83 12.65
N ALA A 69 -10.59 -12.27 12.91
CA ALA A 69 -11.81 -12.63 12.19
C ALA A 69 -11.76 -12.23 10.70
N ARG A 70 -10.93 -11.24 10.34
CA ARG A 70 -10.74 -10.78 8.96
C ARG A 70 -9.28 -10.94 8.57
N THR A 71 -9.03 -11.68 7.49
CA THR A 71 -7.70 -11.90 6.90
C THR A 71 -7.47 -11.05 5.65
N GLN A 72 -8.52 -10.40 5.15
CA GLN A 72 -8.51 -9.44 4.06
C GLN A 72 -9.23 -8.15 4.51
N PHE A 73 -8.95 -7.04 3.85
CA PHE A 73 -9.59 -5.74 4.10
C PHE A 73 -9.52 -5.27 5.56
N TYR A 74 -8.39 -5.54 6.22
CA TYR A 74 -8.19 -5.23 7.64
C TYR A 74 -7.37 -3.96 7.88
N ARG A 75 -6.72 -3.43 6.83
CA ARG A 75 -5.93 -2.20 6.96
C ARG A 75 -6.82 -0.97 6.87
N ASN A 76 -6.55 -0.02 7.75
CA ASN A 76 -7.20 1.29 7.76
C ASN A 76 -6.38 2.38 7.06
N LYS A 77 -5.13 2.12 6.66
CA LYS A 77 -4.28 3.06 5.92
C LYS A 77 -3.53 2.32 4.82
N LEU A 78 -3.56 2.86 3.60
CA LEU A 78 -2.64 2.55 2.53
C LEU A 78 -2.03 3.84 1.97
N GLU A 79 -0.78 3.74 1.54
CA GLU A 79 -0.04 4.80 0.88
C GLU A 79 0.44 4.27 -0.46
N PHE A 80 0.00 4.91 -1.52
CA PHE A 80 0.32 4.57 -2.89
C PHE A 80 1.30 5.58 -3.46
N THR A 81 2.25 5.11 -4.24
CA THR A 81 3.27 5.95 -4.88
C THR A 81 2.96 6.12 -6.36
N PHE A 82 3.02 7.35 -6.84
CA PHE A 82 3.02 7.66 -8.26
C PHE A 82 4.43 7.50 -8.83
N ALA A 83 4.55 6.87 -9.99
CA ALA A 83 5.80 6.77 -10.72
C ALA A 83 5.59 7.04 -12.21
N ASP A 84 6.53 7.73 -12.82
CA ASP A 84 6.52 8.05 -14.26
C ASP A 84 6.59 6.81 -15.15
N ARG A 85 7.12 5.71 -14.60
CA ARG A 85 7.25 4.40 -15.27
C ARG A 85 6.83 3.27 -14.37
N ARG A 86 5.93 2.41 -14.85
CA ARG A 86 5.52 1.22 -14.13
C ARG A 86 6.61 0.14 -14.14
N TRP A 87 6.69 -0.65 -13.08
CA TRP A 87 7.45 -1.88 -13.09
C TRP A 87 6.79 -2.90 -14.02
N LEU A 88 7.58 -3.52 -14.89
CA LEU A 88 7.15 -4.66 -15.73
C LEU A 88 7.62 -5.96 -15.10
N THR A 89 6.74 -6.96 -15.06
CA THR A 89 7.13 -8.30 -14.66
C THR A 89 7.99 -8.94 -15.74
N ARG A 90 8.71 -9.99 -15.37
CA ARG A 90 9.54 -10.74 -16.33
C ARG A 90 8.71 -11.28 -17.50
N GLU A 91 7.51 -11.78 -17.20
CA GLU A 91 6.60 -12.32 -18.20
C GLU A 91 6.12 -11.25 -19.18
N GLU A 92 5.84 -10.03 -18.69
CA GLU A 92 5.48 -8.89 -19.56
C GLU A 92 6.64 -8.48 -20.47
N VAL A 93 7.87 -8.45 -19.94
CA VAL A 93 9.07 -8.13 -20.73
C VAL A 93 9.35 -9.21 -21.79
N GLU A 94 9.28 -10.48 -21.43
CA GLU A 94 9.43 -11.61 -22.34
C GLU A 94 8.30 -11.66 -23.39
N GLY A 95 7.11 -11.18 -23.02
CA GLY A 95 5.95 -11.04 -23.91
C GLY A 95 5.99 -9.81 -24.84
N GLY A 96 7.07 -9.02 -24.79
CA GLY A 96 7.25 -7.86 -25.67
C GLY A 96 6.49 -6.61 -25.24
N ALA A 97 6.13 -6.47 -23.96
CA ALA A 97 5.51 -5.27 -23.45
C ALA A 97 6.45 -4.05 -23.61
N ASP A 98 5.89 -2.93 -24.03
CA ASP A 98 6.65 -1.68 -24.17
C ASP A 98 7.18 -1.19 -22.81
N ILE A 99 8.50 -1.13 -22.70
CA ILE A 99 9.24 -0.74 -21.49
C ILE A 99 9.11 0.78 -21.21
N GLY A 100 8.52 1.54 -22.15
CA GLY A 100 8.80 2.97 -22.22
C GLY A 100 7.89 3.90 -21.46
N ALA A 101 6.62 3.61 -21.22
CA ALA A 101 5.75 4.79 -21.16
C ALA A 101 4.53 4.76 -20.25
N ALA A 102 4.17 3.72 -19.57
CA ALA A 102 2.96 3.75 -18.76
C ALA A 102 3.27 4.18 -17.32
N PRO A 103 2.64 5.26 -16.82
CA PRO A 103 2.79 5.67 -15.43
C PRO A 103 2.13 4.66 -14.49
N ALA A 104 2.59 4.62 -13.24
CA ALA A 104 2.08 3.73 -12.20
C ALA A 104 1.51 4.51 -11.01
N LEU A 105 0.49 3.91 -10.37
CA LEU A 105 0.03 4.27 -9.04
C LEU A 105 -0.17 3.00 -8.22
N GLY A 106 0.80 2.69 -7.37
CA GLY A 106 0.79 1.43 -6.64
C GLY A 106 1.84 1.35 -5.55
N PHE A 107 2.50 0.20 -5.44
CA PHE A 107 3.49 -0.06 -4.39
C PHE A 107 4.88 -0.32 -4.94
N HIS A 108 5.89 0.05 -4.16
CA HIS A 108 7.28 -0.26 -4.49
C HIS A 108 7.54 -1.76 -4.55
N ILE A 109 8.43 -2.13 -5.46
CA ILE A 109 9.03 -3.47 -5.51
C ILE A 109 10.00 -3.61 -4.32
N PRO A 110 10.03 -4.77 -3.64
CA PRO A 110 10.90 -4.99 -2.51
C PRO A 110 12.37 -4.69 -2.82
N GLY A 111 12.99 -3.83 -2.02
CA GLY A 111 14.39 -3.44 -2.17
C GLY A 111 14.68 -2.45 -3.31
N MET A 112 13.66 -1.95 -4.01
CA MET A 112 13.82 -1.00 -5.12
C MET A 112 13.01 0.27 -4.86
N PHE A 113 13.67 1.35 -4.49
CA PHE A 113 13.01 2.62 -4.11
C PHE A 113 12.38 3.36 -5.30
N ASP A 114 12.90 3.13 -6.51
CA ASP A 114 12.49 3.82 -7.74
C ASP A 114 11.57 2.97 -8.64
N LYS A 115 11.15 1.79 -8.18
CA LYS A 115 10.34 0.86 -8.96
C LYS A 115 8.98 0.66 -8.32
N VAL A 116 7.94 1.03 -9.04
CA VAL A 116 6.54 0.94 -8.60
C VAL A 116 5.77 -0.03 -9.49
N LEU A 117 5.16 -1.02 -8.86
CA LEU A 117 4.21 -1.91 -9.50
C LEU A 117 2.86 -1.18 -9.62
N ASP A 118 2.33 -1.10 -10.82
CA ASP A 118 0.98 -0.62 -11.05
C ASP A 118 -0.02 -1.71 -10.68
N ILE A 119 -0.68 -1.55 -9.55
CA ILE A 119 -1.58 -2.58 -9.01
C ILE A 119 -3.01 -2.38 -9.53
N ARG A 120 -3.72 -3.48 -9.78
CA ARG A 120 -5.14 -3.45 -10.16
C ARG A 120 -6.06 -3.45 -8.94
N LYS A 121 -5.81 -4.36 -8.00
CA LYS A 121 -6.59 -4.46 -6.76
C LYS A 121 -5.68 -4.75 -5.57
N CYS A 122 -5.89 -4.03 -4.47
CA CYS A 122 -5.30 -4.34 -3.17
C CYS A 122 -6.35 -4.95 -2.26
N TRP A 123 -6.03 -6.08 -1.65
CA TRP A 123 -6.90 -6.83 -0.75
C TRP A 123 -6.70 -6.47 0.74
N LEU A 124 -5.88 -5.47 1.01
CA LEU A 124 -5.57 -5.08 2.39
C LEU A 124 -6.53 -4.04 2.94
N GLN A 125 -7.05 -3.15 2.11
CA GLN A 125 -7.98 -2.08 2.50
C GLN A 125 -9.31 -2.25 1.77
N PRO A 126 -10.45 -2.05 2.44
CA PRO A 126 -11.76 -2.12 1.78
C PRO A 126 -11.95 -0.99 0.78
N ASP A 127 -12.88 -1.18 -0.15
CA ASP A 127 -13.34 -0.10 -0.99
C ASP A 127 -14.01 1.00 -0.14
N PRO A 128 -13.94 2.27 -0.59
CA PRO A 128 -13.63 2.70 -1.95
C PRO A 128 -12.13 2.94 -2.26
N SER A 129 -11.19 2.38 -1.50
CA SER A 129 -9.76 2.66 -1.66
C SER A 129 -9.21 2.33 -3.06
N ASN A 130 -9.60 1.16 -3.61
CA ASN A 130 -9.18 0.78 -4.96
C ASN A 130 -9.80 1.69 -6.03
N ASP A 131 -11.08 2.00 -5.91
CA ASP A 131 -11.81 2.84 -6.87
C ASP A 131 -11.23 4.26 -6.89
N ILE A 132 -11.00 4.86 -5.71
CA ILE A 132 -10.38 6.19 -5.58
C ILE A 132 -9.00 6.20 -6.26
N ARG A 133 -8.16 5.19 -5.98
CA ARG A 133 -6.83 5.08 -6.57
C ARG A 133 -6.89 4.97 -8.10
N MET A 134 -7.74 4.08 -8.61
CA MET A 134 -7.87 3.85 -10.05
C MET A 134 -8.38 5.11 -10.77
N GLU A 135 -9.38 5.76 -10.21
CA GLU A 135 -9.95 6.99 -10.76
C GLU A 135 -8.97 8.15 -10.70
N THR A 136 -8.23 8.29 -9.59
CA THR A 136 -7.16 9.29 -9.48
C THR A 136 -6.12 9.11 -10.59
N LYS A 137 -5.66 7.86 -10.80
CA LYS A 137 -4.72 7.55 -11.87
C LYS A 137 -5.29 7.90 -13.24
N ARG A 138 -6.52 7.46 -13.52
CA ARG A 138 -7.20 7.70 -14.79
C ARG A 138 -7.28 9.19 -15.09
N PHE A 139 -7.81 9.98 -14.14
CA PHE A 139 -7.92 11.43 -14.29
C PHE A 139 -6.57 12.10 -14.56
N CYS A 140 -5.55 11.74 -13.78
CA CYS A 140 -4.21 12.32 -13.95
C CYS A 140 -3.60 12.01 -15.32
N VAL A 141 -3.77 10.78 -15.82
CA VAL A 141 -3.27 10.40 -17.15
C VAL A 141 -4.00 11.14 -18.26
N GLU A 142 -5.34 11.19 -18.20
CA GLU A 142 -6.18 11.85 -19.20
C GLU A 142 -5.95 13.37 -19.27
N ASN A 143 -5.57 14.00 -18.15
CA ASN A 143 -5.33 15.43 -18.06
C ASN A 143 -3.83 15.81 -18.06
N GLY A 144 -2.94 14.88 -18.42
CA GLY A 144 -1.53 15.16 -18.63
C GLY A 144 -0.75 15.57 -17.37
N TYR A 145 -1.13 15.03 -16.21
CA TYR A 145 -0.36 15.21 -14.97
C TYR A 145 0.94 14.42 -15.05
N THR A 146 2.04 15.02 -14.65
CA THR A 146 3.33 14.35 -14.58
C THR A 146 3.42 13.55 -13.28
N PHE A 147 3.86 12.30 -13.39
CA PHE A 147 4.07 11.41 -12.23
C PHE A 147 5.53 11.51 -11.78
N HIS A 148 5.75 11.22 -10.51
CA HIS A 148 7.05 11.41 -9.88
C HIS A 148 8.13 10.48 -10.46
N ASN A 149 9.27 11.09 -10.83
CA ASN A 149 10.50 10.38 -11.12
C ASN A 149 11.41 10.43 -9.87
N ALA A 150 11.57 9.32 -9.19
CA ALA A 150 12.31 9.24 -7.93
C ALA A 150 13.81 9.48 -8.06
N ARG A 151 14.39 9.39 -9.27
CA ARG A 151 15.81 9.64 -9.54
C ARG A 151 16.10 11.10 -9.86
N GLU A 152 15.20 11.72 -10.63
CA GLU A 152 15.32 13.10 -11.09
C GLU A 152 14.61 14.08 -10.14
N HIS A 153 13.82 13.57 -9.19
CA HIS A 153 13.01 14.35 -8.25
C HIS A 153 12.06 15.33 -8.95
N THR A 154 11.52 14.91 -10.08
CA THR A 154 10.59 15.68 -10.90
C THR A 154 9.20 15.04 -10.92
N GLY A 155 8.20 15.79 -11.35
CA GLY A 155 6.81 15.32 -11.46
C GLY A 155 5.90 15.92 -10.40
N LEU A 156 4.65 16.19 -10.80
CA LEU A 156 3.64 16.82 -9.94
C LEU A 156 3.05 15.83 -8.93
N MET A 157 2.71 14.62 -9.35
CA MET A 157 2.05 13.62 -8.50
C MET A 157 3.07 12.76 -7.77
N ARG A 158 3.08 12.75 -6.43
CA ARG A 158 4.05 11.98 -5.62
C ARG A 158 3.41 10.77 -4.94
N ASN A 159 2.53 10.99 -3.99
CA ASN A 159 1.92 9.93 -3.20
C ASN A 159 0.42 10.18 -3.03
N MET A 160 -0.33 9.13 -2.75
CA MET A 160 -1.71 9.21 -2.32
C MET A 160 -1.92 8.32 -1.10
N ILE A 161 -2.44 8.91 -0.03
CA ILE A 161 -2.72 8.21 1.23
C ILE A 161 -4.24 8.10 1.37
N VAL A 162 -4.74 6.87 1.50
CA VAL A 162 -6.15 6.61 1.77
C VAL A 162 -6.28 6.01 3.15
N ARG A 163 -7.15 6.61 3.97
CA ARG A 163 -7.53 6.08 5.28
C ARG A 163 -9.02 5.79 5.30
N THR A 164 -9.37 4.63 5.85
CA THR A 164 -10.75 4.22 6.06
C THR A 164 -10.96 3.88 7.53
N ALA A 165 -12.11 4.23 8.07
CA ALA A 165 -12.47 3.94 9.44
C ALA A 165 -13.66 2.97 9.50
N SER A 166 -13.80 2.23 10.61
CA SER A 166 -14.97 1.38 10.87
C SER A 166 -16.27 2.19 11.05
N THR A 167 -16.15 3.50 11.25
CA THR A 167 -17.27 4.46 11.25
C THR A 167 -17.84 4.74 9.86
N GLY A 168 -17.19 4.22 8.79
CA GLY A 168 -17.53 4.51 7.40
C GLY A 168 -16.87 5.78 6.84
N GLU A 169 -16.10 6.51 7.65
CA GLU A 169 -15.39 7.71 7.20
C GLU A 169 -14.19 7.35 6.33
N VAL A 170 -13.97 8.16 5.30
CA VAL A 170 -12.86 8.03 4.34
C VAL A 170 -12.08 9.33 4.27
N MET A 171 -10.77 9.25 4.47
CA MET A 171 -9.85 10.35 4.27
C MET A 171 -8.90 10.05 3.13
N VAL A 172 -8.77 11.00 2.23
CA VAL A 172 -7.81 10.96 1.12
C VAL A 172 -6.87 12.15 1.25
N THR A 173 -5.57 11.87 1.22
CA THR A 173 -4.53 12.90 1.18
C THR A 173 -3.69 12.70 -0.07
N VAL A 174 -3.66 13.69 -0.96
CA VAL A 174 -2.83 13.67 -2.16
C VAL A 174 -1.57 14.49 -1.93
N VAL A 175 -0.41 13.94 -2.24
CA VAL A 175 0.88 14.60 -2.11
C VAL A 175 1.36 15.06 -3.49
N PHE A 176 1.57 16.35 -3.63
CA PHE A 176 2.05 16.98 -4.86
C PHE A 176 3.53 17.39 -4.72
N GLY A 177 4.29 17.33 -5.81
CA GLY A 177 5.69 17.76 -5.87
C GLY A 177 5.89 19.24 -6.12
N ALA A 178 4.83 19.98 -6.46
CA ALA A 178 4.84 21.41 -6.71
C ALA A 178 3.50 22.04 -6.34
N ASP A 179 3.47 23.34 -6.05
CA ASP A 179 2.25 24.11 -5.76
C ASP A 179 1.60 24.61 -7.07
N ASP A 180 1.05 23.67 -7.84
CA ASP A 180 0.22 23.96 -9.03
C ASP A 180 -1.25 24.01 -8.61
N ARG A 181 -1.69 25.17 -8.19
CA ARG A 181 -3.02 25.37 -7.58
C ARG A 181 -4.16 25.01 -8.52
N GLU A 182 -4.02 25.27 -9.80
CA GLU A 182 -5.04 24.97 -10.79
C GLU A 182 -5.22 23.45 -10.94
N ARG A 183 -4.13 22.71 -11.13
CA ARG A 183 -4.16 21.26 -11.24
C ARG A 183 -4.54 20.58 -9.93
N ILE A 184 -4.07 21.10 -8.79
CA ILE A 184 -4.47 20.61 -7.47
C ILE A 184 -5.99 20.71 -7.30
N ALA A 185 -6.57 21.88 -7.55
CA ALA A 185 -8.00 22.10 -7.44
C ALA A 185 -8.79 21.20 -8.41
N ALA A 186 -8.39 21.12 -9.68
CA ALA A 186 -9.08 20.32 -10.67
C ALA A 186 -9.15 18.83 -10.30
N LEU A 187 -8.05 18.25 -9.79
CA LEU A 187 -8.05 16.87 -9.32
C LEU A 187 -8.92 16.68 -8.07
N LEU A 188 -8.79 17.56 -7.10
CA LEU A 188 -9.52 17.42 -5.83
C LEU A 188 -11.03 17.65 -6.02
N ASP A 189 -11.44 18.58 -6.88
CA ASP A 189 -12.85 18.78 -7.25
C ASP A 189 -13.42 17.54 -7.96
N HIS A 190 -12.63 16.96 -8.89
CA HIS A 190 -13.01 15.72 -9.56
C HIS A 190 -13.23 14.58 -8.55
N LEU A 191 -12.27 14.35 -7.63
CA LEU A 191 -12.39 13.32 -6.59
C LEU A 191 -13.57 13.56 -5.66
N ALA A 192 -13.80 14.82 -5.27
CA ALA A 192 -14.93 15.19 -4.42
C ALA A 192 -16.29 14.97 -5.09
N ALA A 193 -16.36 15.11 -6.42
CA ALA A 193 -17.57 14.84 -7.20
C ALA A 193 -17.77 13.34 -7.45
N ALA A 194 -16.71 12.62 -7.82
CA ALA A 194 -16.76 11.19 -8.12
C ALA A 194 -17.00 10.33 -6.87
N PHE A 195 -16.51 10.76 -5.70
CA PHE A 195 -16.58 10.02 -4.44
C PHE A 195 -17.18 10.87 -3.30
N PRO A 196 -18.50 11.10 -3.29
CA PRO A 196 -19.15 11.91 -2.26
C PRO A 196 -19.03 11.34 -0.85
N GLN A 197 -18.65 10.05 -0.70
CA GLN A 197 -18.36 9.39 0.58
C GLN A 197 -17.00 9.79 1.18
N ILE A 198 -16.16 10.54 0.48
CA ILE A 198 -14.91 11.09 1.07
C ILE A 198 -15.30 12.15 2.10
N THR A 199 -15.05 11.84 3.37
CA THR A 199 -15.35 12.72 4.52
C THR A 199 -14.29 13.78 4.74
N SER A 200 -13.05 13.46 4.36
CA SER A 200 -11.87 14.32 4.52
C SER A 200 -11.01 14.25 3.26
N LEU A 201 -10.96 15.31 2.51
CA LEU A 201 -10.12 15.43 1.32
C LEU A 201 -9.05 16.49 1.57
N CYS A 202 -7.81 16.04 1.65
CA CYS A 202 -6.66 16.86 1.98
C CYS A 202 -5.58 16.77 0.92
N TYR A 203 -4.68 17.74 0.91
CA TYR A 203 -3.46 17.65 0.12
C TYR A 203 -2.25 18.21 0.86
N VAL A 204 -1.07 17.83 0.40
CA VAL A 204 0.22 18.31 0.88
C VAL A 204 1.08 18.65 -0.33
N VAL A 205 1.82 19.75 -0.29
CA VAL A 205 2.87 20.06 -1.26
C VAL A 205 4.22 19.70 -0.65
N ASN A 206 4.85 18.66 -1.18
CA ASN A 206 6.15 18.18 -0.75
C ASN A 206 7.19 18.40 -1.84
N THR A 207 7.92 19.48 -1.74
CA THR A 207 9.03 19.83 -2.67
C THR A 207 10.38 19.26 -2.23
N LYS A 208 10.41 18.52 -1.12
CA LYS A 208 11.66 17.90 -0.61
C LYS A 208 12.08 16.71 -1.47
N LEU A 209 13.35 16.31 -1.31
CA LEU A 209 13.90 15.15 -2.03
C LEU A 209 13.41 13.80 -1.45
N ASN A 210 12.84 13.79 -0.25
CA ASN A 210 12.30 12.59 0.40
C ASN A 210 10.77 12.60 0.44
N ASP A 211 10.16 11.45 0.70
CA ASP A 211 8.70 11.28 0.74
C ASP A 211 8.09 11.52 2.11
N SER A 212 8.89 11.91 3.12
CA SER A 212 8.36 12.21 4.45
C SER A 212 7.46 13.43 4.41
N VAL A 213 6.26 13.30 4.93
CA VAL A 213 5.27 14.40 5.05
C VAL A 213 4.95 14.74 6.52
N GLY A 214 5.62 14.10 7.49
CA GLY A 214 5.33 14.28 8.90
C GLY A 214 5.67 15.67 9.48
N ASP A 215 6.46 16.44 8.76
CA ASP A 215 6.87 17.81 9.06
C ASP A 215 6.16 18.86 8.18
N LEU A 216 5.16 18.45 7.40
CA LEU A 216 4.38 19.30 6.53
C LEU A 216 2.92 19.33 7.00
N ASP A 217 2.31 20.49 6.94
CA ASP A 217 0.91 20.68 7.34
C ASP A 217 -0.03 20.33 6.18
N PRO A 218 -0.91 19.33 6.33
CA PRO A 218 -1.92 19.01 5.33
C PRO A 218 -2.94 20.14 5.24
N VAL A 219 -3.27 20.54 4.03
CA VAL A 219 -4.36 21.47 3.76
C VAL A 219 -5.66 20.67 3.57
N CYS A 220 -6.66 20.93 4.41
CA CYS A 220 -7.99 20.38 4.23
C CYS A 220 -8.69 21.14 3.09
N TYR A 221 -8.89 20.44 1.96
CA TYR A 221 -9.54 20.99 0.78
C TYR A 221 -11.06 20.96 0.89
N LYS A 222 -11.60 19.82 1.35
CA LYS A 222 -13.04 19.61 1.51
C LYS A 222 -13.35 18.68 2.68
N GLY A 223 -14.41 18.98 3.40
CA GLY A 223 -14.91 18.17 4.51
C GLY A 223 -14.22 18.49 5.83
N LYS A 224 -13.88 17.45 6.59
CA LYS A 224 -13.21 17.55 7.89
C LYS A 224 -11.69 17.42 7.70
N ASP A 225 -10.91 17.97 8.61
CA ASP A 225 -9.46 17.80 8.67
C ASP A 225 -9.03 16.46 9.32
N HIS A 226 -9.98 15.66 9.77
CA HIS A 226 -9.78 14.39 10.45
C HIS A 226 -10.87 13.37 10.13
N ILE A 227 -10.64 12.11 10.50
CA ILE A 227 -11.63 11.03 10.58
C ILE A 227 -11.57 10.39 11.97
N CYS A 228 -12.71 9.85 12.43
CA CYS A 228 -12.78 9.15 13.70
C CYS A 228 -12.44 7.68 13.54
N LEU A 229 -11.46 7.19 14.28
CA LEU A 229 -11.18 5.78 14.45
C LEU A 229 -11.77 5.31 15.78
N LEU A 230 -12.62 4.28 15.74
CA LEU A 230 -13.00 3.59 16.97
C LEU A 230 -11.78 2.81 17.45
N TYR A 231 -11.12 3.37 18.46
CA TYR A 231 -10.01 2.70 19.13
C TYR A 231 -10.58 1.80 20.23
N THR A 232 -10.70 0.52 19.94
CA THR A 232 -10.92 -0.47 20.98
C THR A 232 -9.57 -0.88 21.53
N SER A 233 -9.15 -0.23 22.63
CA SER A 233 -8.09 -0.79 23.44
C SER A 233 -8.64 -2.04 24.11
N PRO A 234 -8.04 -3.22 23.96
CA PRO A 234 -8.33 -4.30 24.87
C PRO A 234 -7.78 -3.88 26.23
N SER A 235 -8.68 -3.48 27.11
CA SER A 235 -8.39 -3.32 28.54
C SER A 235 -8.26 -4.68 29.17
#